data_8709d4b2dd3ed1b3832f5f06d4d09d97
#
_entry.id   8709d4b2dd3ed1b3832f5f06d4d09d97
#
_cell.length_a   1.000
_cell.length_b   1.000
_cell.length_c   1.000
_cell.angle_alpha   90.00
_cell.angle_beta   90.00
_cell.angle_gamma   90.00
#
_symmetry.space_group_name_H-M   'P 1'
#
loop_
_entity.id
_entity.type
_entity.pdbx_description
1 polymer ?
#
loop_
_entity_poly.entity_id
_entity_poly.type
_entity_poly.pdbx_seq_one_letter_code
_entity_poly.pdbx_strand_id
1 'polypeptide(L)'
;MLIGDVIAVARVLFVLGETEWSGCVDRLLWQAMVADRYRKRLGKPHPAWGNGSLMSAAGAEPKVRAEPFLSDLRWLRALSCVLDRLTAAKLSFVSDGARLYDGFQSCERRREPWPKPE
;
A
#
# COMPACT_ATOMS: atom_id res chain seq x y z
N MET A 1 4.73 1.97 -9.36
CA MET A 1 4.45 2.97 -8.30
C MET A 1 5.15 4.27 -8.66
N LEU A 2 4.44 5.37 -8.54
CA LEU A 2 4.95 6.70 -8.86
C LEU A 2 5.10 7.52 -7.59
N ILE A 3 5.83 8.64 -7.66
CA ILE A 3 5.99 9.52 -6.49
C ILE A 3 4.63 10.07 -6.01
N GLY A 4 3.67 10.21 -6.89
CA GLY A 4 2.31 10.60 -6.52
C GLY A 4 1.62 9.64 -5.55
N ASP A 5 1.95 8.35 -5.63
CA ASP A 5 1.44 7.36 -4.66
C ASP A 5 1.99 7.62 -3.27
N VAL A 6 3.27 7.97 -3.17
CA VAL A 6 3.91 8.32 -1.89
C VAL A 6 3.27 9.56 -1.28
N ILE A 7 3.05 10.59 -2.09
CA ILE A 7 2.42 11.84 -1.66
C ILE A 7 0.99 11.58 -1.17
N ALA A 8 0.23 10.77 -1.89
CA ALA A 8 -1.14 10.43 -1.51
C ALA A 8 -1.21 9.75 -0.14
N VAL A 9 -0.32 8.81 0.13
CA VAL A 9 -0.25 8.14 1.43
C VAL A 9 0.19 9.11 2.53
N ALA A 10 1.20 9.93 2.26
CA ALA A 10 1.67 10.91 3.25
C ALA A 10 0.58 11.91 3.63
N ARG A 11 -0.28 12.28 2.70
CA ARG A 11 -1.44 13.15 3.00
C ARG A 11 -2.42 12.48 3.97
N VAL A 12 -2.62 11.19 3.87
CA VAL A 12 -3.42 10.43 4.83
C VAL A 12 -2.74 10.43 6.20
N LEU A 13 -1.44 10.17 6.26
CA LEU A 13 -0.69 10.17 7.51
C LEU A 13 -0.75 11.51 8.23
N PHE A 14 -0.81 12.60 7.49
CA PHE A 14 -0.76 13.93 8.05
C PHE A 14 -1.93 14.24 8.99
N VAL A 15 -3.07 13.54 8.86
CA VAL A 15 -4.22 13.68 9.75
C VAL A 15 -4.22 12.71 10.92
N LEU A 16 -3.23 11.80 10.96
CA LEU A 16 -3.12 10.79 12.01
C LEU A 16 -2.01 11.13 12.99
N GLY A 17 -2.04 10.53 14.17
CA GLY A 17 -0.93 10.59 15.11
C GLY A 17 0.27 9.81 14.57
N GLU A 18 1.49 10.25 14.87
CA GLU A 18 2.72 9.64 14.36
C GLU A 18 2.85 8.17 14.75
N THR A 19 2.31 7.77 15.89
CA THR A 19 2.35 6.38 16.35
C THR A 19 1.55 5.43 15.47
N GLU A 20 0.60 5.97 14.69
CA GLU A 20 -0.25 5.20 13.78
C GLU A 20 0.29 5.12 12.36
N TRP A 21 1.31 5.91 12.04
CA TRP A 21 1.78 6.05 10.66
C TRP A 21 2.26 4.75 10.04
N SER A 22 3.14 4.02 10.71
CA SER A 22 3.69 2.78 10.18
C SER A 22 2.61 1.75 9.89
N GLY A 23 1.68 1.57 10.82
CA GLY A 23 0.56 0.64 10.65
C GLY A 23 -0.38 1.07 9.54
N CYS A 24 -0.61 2.37 9.39
CA CYS A 24 -1.43 2.90 8.31
C CYS A 24 -0.80 2.63 6.93
N VAL A 25 0.49 2.88 6.78
CA VAL A 25 1.20 2.61 5.52
C VAL A 25 1.12 1.12 5.18
N ASP A 26 1.40 0.26 6.15
CA ASP A 26 1.35 -1.19 5.94
C ASP A 26 -0.05 -1.65 5.53
N ARG A 27 -1.09 -1.09 6.15
CA ARG A 27 -2.48 -1.38 5.80
C ARG A 27 -2.81 -0.94 4.38
N LEU A 28 -2.40 0.26 3.99
CA LEU A 28 -2.64 0.78 2.65
C LEU A 28 -1.90 -0.03 1.58
N LEU A 29 -0.67 -0.45 1.87
CA LEU A 29 0.09 -1.33 0.98
C LEU A 29 -0.63 -2.66 0.77
N TRP A 30 -1.15 -3.24 1.83
CA TRP A 30 -1.91 -4.48 1.75
C TRP A 30 -3.20 -4.31 0.95
N GLN A 31 -3.94 -3.23 1.21
CA GLN A 31 -5.18 -2.93 0.49
C GLN A 31 -4.92 -2.74 -1.01
N ALA A 32 -3.86 -2.02 -1.36
CA ALA A 32 -3.49 -1.81 -2.76
C ALA A 32 -3.11 -3.13 -3.43
N MET A 33 -2.38 -3.98 -2.73
CA MET A 33 -2.01 -5.30 -3.25
C MET A 33 -3.22 -6.18 -3.51
N VAL A 34 -4.16 -6.22 -2.58
CA VAL A 34 -5.41 -6.98 -2.73
C VAL A 34 -6.23 -6.44 -3.90
N ALA A 35 -6.35 -5.12 -3.99
CA ALA A 35 -7.09 -4.47 -5.08
C ALA A 35 -6.45 -4.74 -6.45
N ASP A 36 -5.12 -4.74 -6.54
CA ASP A 36 -4.41 -5.04 -7.77
C ASP A 36 -4.70 -6.46 -8.26
N ARG A 37 -4.66 -7.43 -7.36
CA ARG A 37 -4.98 -8.82 -7.70
C ARG A 37 -6.45 -9.01 -8.07
N TYR A 38 -7.33 -8.31 -7.38
CA TYR A 38 -8.75 -8.30 -7.72
C TYR A 38 -8.96 -7.82 -9.16
N ARG A 39 -8.33 -6.69 -9.51
CA ARG A 39 -8.41 -6.11 -10.86
C ARG A 39 -7.85 -7.07 -11.92
N LYS A 40 -6.70 -7.69 -11.65
CA LYS A 40 -6.09 -8.65 -12.58
C LYS A 40 -6.96 -9.87 -12.81
N ARG A 41 -7.71 -10.28 -11.80
CA ARG A 41 -8.55 -11.48 -11.86
C ARG A 41 -9.90 -11.22 -12.49
N LEU A 42 -10.51 -10.07 -12.21
CA LEU A 42 -11.87 -9.73 -12.62
C LEU A 42 -11.96 -8.70 -13.73
N GLY A 43 -10.86 -8.03 -14.05
CA GLY A 43 -10.82 -6.99 -15.07
C GLY A 43 -11.52 -5.69 -14.68
N LYS A 44 -11.79 -5.48 -13.40
CA LYS A 44 -12.46 -4.28 -12.89
C LYS A 44 -11.85 -3.85 -11.56
N PRO A 45 -11.98 -2.55 -11.21
CA PRO A 45 -11.46 -2.05 -9.93
C PRO A 45 -12.14 -2.70 -8.72
N HIS A 46 -11.39 -2.80 -7.62
CA HIS A 46 -11.96 -3.27 -6.36
C HIS A 46 -12.98 -2.26 -5.85
N PRO A 47 -14.17 -2.70 -5.37
CA PRO A 47 -15.23 -1.78 -4.97
C PRO A 47 -14.86 -0.88 -3.78
N ALA A 48 -13.98 -1.33 -2.90
CA ALA A 48 -13.55 -0.54 -1.75
C ALA A 48 -12.22 0.19 -1.95
N TRP A 49 -11.24 -0.44 -2.64
CA TRP A 49 -9.86 0.06 -2.65
C TRP A 49 -9.33 0.44 -4.04
N GLY A 50 -10.18 0.41 -5.03
CA GLY A 50 -9.87 0.95 -6.35
C GLY A 50 -9.06 0.03 -7.26
N ASN A 51 -8.21 0.63 -8.09
CA ASN A 51 -7.58 -0.05 -9.22
C ASN A 51 -6.27 -0.80 -8.89
N GLY A 52 -5.87 -0.85 -7.64
CA GLY A 52 -4.63 -1.52 -7.24
C GLY A 52 -3.45 -0.58 -7.05
N SER A 53 -3.60 0.70 -7.33
CA SER A 53 -2.56 1.68 -6.99
C SER A 53 -2.65 2.08 -5.53
N LEU A 54 -1.51 2.45 -4.96
CA LEU A 54 -1.47 2.95 -3.59
C LEU A 54 -2.24 4.27 -3.47
N MET A 55 -2.22 5.09 -4.51
CA MET A 55 -3.00 6.33 -4.59
C MET A 55 -4.50 6.05 -4.49
N SER A 56 -5.01 5.03 -5.16
CA SER A 56 -6.42 4.64 -5.08
C SER A 56 -6.82 4.16 -3.69
N ALA A 57 -5.96 3.37 -3.05
CA ALA A 57 -6.20 2.92 -1.68
C ALA A 57 -6.21 4.10 -0.70
N ALA A 58 -5.26 5.02 -0.84
CA ALA A 58 -5.20 6.23 -0.03
C ALA A 58 -6.41 7.14 -0.27
N GLY A 59 -6.89 7.20 -1.50
CA GLY A 59 -8.07 8.00 -1.87
C GLY A 59 -9.38 7.48 -1.26
N ALA A 60 -9.44 6.23 -0.84
CA ALA A 60 -10.59 5.65 -0.15
C ALA A 60 -10.67 6.07 1.33
N GLU A 61 -9.62 6.67 1.88
CA GLU A 61 -9.63 7.14 3.26
C GLU A 61 -10.54 8.36 3.42
N PRO A 62 -11.32 8.41 4.52
CA PRO A 62 -12.34 9.45 4.70
C PRO A 62 -11.76 10.83 5.00
N LYS A 63 -10.53 10.91 5.51
CA LYS A 63 -9.89 12.17 5.86
C LYS A 63 -8.53 12.26 5.20
N VAL A 64 -8.37 13.27 4.34
CA VAL A 64 -7.12 13.55 3.64
C VAL A 64 -6.90 15.05 3.64
N ARG A 65 -5.69 15.49 3.94
CA ARG A 65 -5.32 16.91 3.86
C ARG A 65 -4.69 17.26 2.52
N ALA A 66 -4.76 18.54 2.18
CA ALA A 66 -4.01 19.07 1.06
C ALA A 66 -2.50 18.93 1.34
N GLU A 67 -1.71 18.85 0.26
CA GLU A 67 -0.26 18.73 0.34
C GLU A 67 0.35 19.98 0.97
N PRO A 68 1.11 19.85 2.08
CA PRO A 68 1.84 20.98 2.68
C PRO A 68 3.09 21.33 1.88
N PHE A 69 3.74 22.43 2.26
CA PHE A 69 5.05 22.79 1.70
C PHE A 69 6.13 21.85 2.23
N LEU A 70 7.18 21.64 1.43
CA LEU A 70 8.32 20.82 1.85
C LEU A 70 9.10 21.40 3.02
N SER A 71 8.89 22.67 3.36
CA SER A 71 9.45 23.28 4.56
C SER A 71 8.80 22.80 5.85
N ASP A 72 7.65 22.14 5.79
CA ASP A 72 6.98 21.58 6.96
C ASP A 72 7.71 20.30 7.40
N LEU A 73 8.28 20.32 8.61
CA LEU A 73 9.04 19.20 9.14
C LEU A 73 8.18 17.93 9.30
N ARG A 74 6.95 18.10 9.77
CA ARG A 74 6.04 16.95 9.96
C ARG A 74 5.69 16.32 8.62
N TRP A 75 5.54 17.13 7.57
CA TRP A 75 5.32 16.64 6.22
C TRP A 75 6.52 15.84 5.70
N LEU A 76 7.73 16.36 5.89
CA LEU A 76 8.95 15.65 5.54
C LEU A 76 9.05 14.30 6.27
N ARG A 77 8.69 14.29 7.55
CA ARG A 77 8.69 13.05 8.34
C ARG A 77 7.63 12.06 7.84
N ALA A 78 6.46 12.54 7.43
CA ALA A 78 5.43 11.68 6.85
C ALA A 78 5.90 11.06 5.54
N LEU A 79 6.47 11.84 4.64
CA LEU A 79 7.07 11.34 3.40
C LEU A 79 8.17 10.32 3.68
N SER A 80 9.05 10.62 4.62
CA SER A 80 10.12 9.72 5.04
C SER A 80 9.58 8.40 5.58
N CYS A 81 8.54 8.44 6.39
CA CYS A 81 7.89 7.24 6.92
C CYS A 81 7.35 6.35 5.80
N VAL A 82 6.67 6.93 4.81
CA VAL A 82 6.16 6.17 3.66
C VAL A 82 7.31 5.52 2.90
N LEU A 83 8.38 6.27 2.63
CA LEU A 83 9.54 5.74 1.91
C LEU A 83 10.23 4.63 2.70
N ASP A 84 10.37 4.78 4.02
CA ASP A 84 10.97 3.78 4.88
C ASP A 84 10.15 2.48 4.88
N ARG A 85 8.84 2.58 4.97
CA ARG A 85 7.96 1.40 4.95
C ARG A 85 7.96 0.72 3.59
N LEU A 86 8.01 1.48 2.50
CA LEU A 86 8.15 0.94 1.16
C LEU A 86 9.49 0.21 0.99
N THR A 87 10.56 0.81 1.49
CA THR A 87 11.90 0.20 1.46
C THR A 87 11.90 -1.11 2.24
N ALA A 88 11.32 -1.12 3.44
CA ALA A 88 11.22 -2.31 4.26
C ALA A 88 10.43 -3.43 3.56
N ALA A 89 9.31 -3.08 2.93
CA ALA A 89 8.50 -4.04 2.18
C ALA A 89 9.27 -4.64 0.99
N LYS A 90 10.01 -3.81 0.24
CA LYS A 90 10.83 -4.27 -0.88
C LYS A 90 11.98 -5.15 -0.43
N LEU A 91 12.67 -4.79 0.65
CA LEU A 91 13.76 -5.59 1.20
C LEU A 91 13.25 -6.93 1.72
N SER A 92 12.12 -6.96 2.41
CA SER A 92 11.49 -8.18 2.87
C SER A 92 11.15 -9.10 1.70
N PHE A 93 10.58 -8.54 0.63
CA PHE A 93 10.25 -9.28 -0.58
C PHE A 93 11.50 -9.87 -1.24
N VAL A 94 12.59 -9.11 -1.31
CA VAL A 94 13.85 -9.56 -1.91
C VAL A 94 14.52 -10.63 -1.04
N SER A 95 14.56 -10.44 0.29
CA SER A 95 15.18 -11.41 1.20
C SER A 95 14.42 -12.73 1.25
N ASP A 96 13.11 -12.70 1.12
CA ASP A 96 12.28 -13.89 1.05
C ASP A 96 12.11 -14.41 -0.37
N GLY A 97 12.65 -13.72 -1.35
CA GLY A 97 12.48 -14.04 -2.76
C GLY A 97 12.89 -15.48 -3.11
N ALA A 98 14.01 -15.96 -2.55
CA ALA A 98 14.46 -17.32 -2.77
C ALA A 98 13.56 -18.36 -2.09
N ARG A 99 13.01 -18.04 -0.92
CA ARG A 99 12.05 -18.90 -0.23
C ARG A 99 10.67 -18.83 -0.87
N LEU A 100 10.27 -17.66 -1.30
CA LEU A 100 8.98 -17.43 -1.92
C LEU A 100 8.88 -18.11 -3.27
N TYR A 101 9.98 -18.28 -3.97
CA TYR A 101 9.95 -18.97 -5.25
C TYR A 101 9.51 -20.42 -5.11
N ASP A 102 9.97 -21.12 -4.09
CA ASP A 102 9.52 -22.47 -3.78
C ASP A 102 8.13 -22.47 -3.12
N GLY A 103 7.87 -21.49 -2.25
CA GLY A 103 6.58 -21.32 -1.59
C GLY A 103 5.49 -20.82 -2.52
N PHE A 104 5.85 -20.08 -3.56
CA PHE A 104 4.91 -19.54 -4.52
C PHE A 104 4.20 -20.63 -5.31
N GLN A 105 4.92 -21.68 -5.71
CA GLN A 105 4.30 -22.83 -6.38
C GLN A 105 3.40 -23.63 -5.45
N SER A 106 3.76 -23.68 -4.17
CA SER A 106 2.89 -24.31 -3.17
C SER A 106 1.62 -23.52 -2.93
N CYS A 107 1.70 -22.18 -2.95
CA CYS A 107 0.54 -21.30 -2.78
C CYS A 107 -0.42 -21.36 -3.97
N GLU A 108 0.07 -21.52 -5.18
CA GLU A 108 -0.77 -21.71 -6.35
C GLU A 108 -1.57 -23.01 -6.26
N ARG A 109 -0.97 -24.06 -5.71
CA ARG A 109 -1.64 -25.36 -5.50
C ARG A 109 -2.66 -25.31 -4.39
N ARG A 110 -2.48 -24.41 -3.39
CA ARG A 110 -3.37 -24.32 -2.23
C ARG A 110 -4.55 -23.41 -2.44
N ARG A 111 -4.69 -22.81 -3.59
CA ARG A 111 -5.61 -21.71 -3.85
C ARG A 111 -5.28 -20.50 -3.00
N GLU A 112 -5.21 -19.39 -3.67
CA GLU A 112 -4.92 -18.11 -3.07
C GLU A 112 -5.92 -17.77 -1.98
N PRO A 113 -5.43 -17.16 -0.88
CA PRO A 113 -6.28 -16.64 0.18
C PRO A 113 -7.03 -15.37 -0.24
N TRP A 114 -7.29 -15.22 -1.53
CA TRP A 114 -8.06 -14.07 -2.03
C TRP A 114 -9.52 -14.33 -1.78
N PRO A 115 -10.24 -13.29 -1.34
CA PRO A 115 -11.69 -13.39 -1.41
C PRO A 115 -12.06 -13.70 -2.85
N LYS A 116 -12.72 -14.82 -3.04
CA LYS A 116 -13.20 -15.17 -4.37
C LYS A 116 -14.15 -14.09 -4.85
N PRO A 117 -14.08 -13.72 -6.13
CA PRO A 117 -15.10 -12.88 -6.69
C PRO A 117 -16.46 -13.56 -6.54
N GLU A 118 -17.34 -12.86 -5.97
CA GLU A 118 -18.74 -13.26 -5.94
C GLU A 118 -19.42 -12.86 -7.23
#